data_bbfd137a2685ba27aae2a63e4e299379
#
_entry.id   bbfd137a2685ba27aae2a63e4e299379
#
_cell.length_a   1.000
_cell.length_b   1.000
_cell.length_c   1.000
_cell.angle_alpha   90.00
_cell.angle_beta   90.00
_cell.angle_gamma   90.00
#
_symmetry.space_group_name_H-M   'P 1'
#
loop_
_entity.id
_entity.type
_entity.pdbx_description
1 polymer ?
#
loop_
_entity_poly.entity_id
_entity_poly.type
_entity_poly.pdbx_seq_one_letter_code
_entity_poly.pdbx_strand_id
1 'polypeptide(L)'
;MAPSKAQRCPCCGYATLLPSARPGRVVRYRNAALILPAALRLPACRRCKYESLGLDALPRALLESLYRANLRERATVAIARIQECRSQRRTELLVSLSQGYLSRLKAGDSIPGAPLVCLLALLAAHPELIGELEDYWTMPPDL
;
A
#
# COMPACT_ATOMS: atom_id res chain seq x y z
N MET A 1 -25.81 -18.12 -13.04
CA MET A 1 -25.64 -17.18 -11.91
C MET A 1 -26.97 -17.02 -11.22
N ALA A 2 -27.07 -17.43 -9.99
CA ALA A 2 -28.29 -17.22 -9.20
C ALA A 2 -28.49 -15.70 -9.00
N PRO A 3 -29.71 -15.16 -9.14
CA PRO A 3 -29.97 -13.77 -8.83
C PRO A 3 -29.65 -13.55 -7.36
N SER A 4 -28.70 -12.66 -7.09
CA SER A 4 -28.39 -12.21 -5.73
C SER A 4 -29.68 -11.73 -5.09
N LYS A 5 -30.11 -12.37 -4.01
CA LYS A 5 -31.26 -11.91 -3.23
C LYS A 5 -31.06 -10.42 -2.93
N ALA A 6 -32.02 -9.60 -3.37
CA ALA A 6 -32.01 -8.17 -3.11
C ALA A 6 -31.84 -7.93 -1.61
N GLN A 7 -30.65 -7.49 -1.21
CA GLN A 7 -30.30 -7.30 0.20
C GLN A 7 -30.81 -5.92 0.65
N ARG A 8 -31.58 -5.88 1.70
CA ARG A 8 -32.01 -4.62 2.31
C ARG A 8 -30.82 -3.93 2.99
N CYS A 9 -30.85 -2.62 3.01
CA CYS A 9 -29.83 -1.83 3.64
C CYS A 9 -29.75 -2.14 5.15
N PRO A 10 -28.59 -2.54 5.69
CA PRO A 10 -28.42 -2.83 7.10
C PRO A 10 -28.47 -1.56 7.97
N CYS A 11 -28.29 -0.39 7.39
CA CYS A 11 -28.30 0.89 8.09
C CYS A 11 -29.73 1.43 8.30
N CYS A 12 -30.51 1.57 7.22
CA CYS A 12 -31.85 2.15 7.30
C CYS A 12 -33.00 1.14 7.18
N GLY A 13 -32.73 -0.06 6.72
CA GLY A 13 -33.70 -1.15 6.56
C GLY A 13 -34.79 -0.95 5.49
N TYR A 14 -34.88 0.25 4.91
CA TYR A 14 -36.00 0.63 4.02
C TYR A 14 -35.70 0.45 2.54
N ALA A 15 -34.45 0.54 2.13
CA ALA A 15 -34.08 0.51 0.73
C ALA A 15 -33.22 -0.74 0.41
N THR A 16 -33.37 -1.23 -0.82
CA THR A 16 -32.52 -2.30 -1.37
C THR A 16 -31.17 -1.70 -1.76
N LEU A 17 -30.10 -2.44 -1.47
CA LEU A 17 -28.76 -2.09 -1.94
C LEU A 17 -28.66 -2.29 -3.45
N LEU A 18 -28.12 -1.30 -4.14
CA LEU A 18 -27.88 -1.32 -5.58
C LEU A 18 -26.41 -1.13 -5.88
N PRO A 19 -25.88 -1.78 -6.93
CA PRO A 19 -24.51 -1.56 -7.36
C PRO A 19 -24.25 -0.10 -7.69
N SER A 20 -23.24 0.51 -7.06
CA SER A 20 -22.86 1.90 -7.28
C SER A 20 -21.35 2.01 -7.43
N ALA A 21 -20.90 2.85 -8.36
CA ALA A 21 -19.51 3.16 -8.61
C ALA A 21 -19.26 4.63 -8.32
N ARG A 22 -18.19 4.94 -7.59
CA ARG A 22 -17.75 6.32 -7.34
C ARG A 22 -16.26 6.36 -6.99
N PRO A 23 -15.58 7.50 -7.22
CA PRO A 23 -14.18 7.68 -6.81
C PRO A 23 -14.05 7.91 -5.29
N GLY A 24 -12.80 7.85 -4.79
CA GLY A 24 -12.44 8.27 -3.44
C GLY A 24 -12.80 7.29 -2.32
N ARG A 25 -13.21 6.07 -2.64
CA ARG A 25 -13.45 5.04 -1.62
C ARG A 25 -12.13 4.46 -1.13
N VAL A 26 -11.97 4.41 0.19
CA VAL A 26 -10.78 3.89 0.85
C VAL A 26 -11.16 2.72 1.73
N VAL A 27 -10.39 1.65 1.67
CA VAL A 27 -10.51 0.50 2.56
C VAL A 27 -9.17 0.24 3.25
N ARG A 28 -9.23 -0.31 4.45
CA ARG A 28 -8.05 -0.76 5.18
C ARG A 28 -7.81 -2.23 4.87
N TYR A 29 -6.62 -2.52 4.33
CA TYR A 29 -6.19 -3.88 4.06
C TYR A 29 -4.78 -4.08 4.60
N ARG A 30 -4.61 -5.06 5.49
CA ARG A 30 -3.37 -5.21 6.28
C ARG A 30 -3.03 -3.89 6.98
N ASN A 31 -1.87 -3.33 6.73
CA ASN A 31 -1.37 -2.08 7.31
C ASN A 31 -1.55 -0.85 6.38
N ALA A 32 -2.19 -1.01 5.24
CA ALA A 32 -2.33 0.05 4.25
C ALA A 32 -3.78 0.51 4.06
N ALA A 33 -3.95 1.79 3.81
CA ALA A 33 -5.17 2.36 3.27
C ALA A 33 -5.10 2.29 1.75
N LEU A 34 -6.02 1.57 1.13
CA LEU A 34 -6.08 1.35 -0.31
C LEU A 34 -7.23 2.13 -0.92
N ILE A 35 -6.95 2.84 -2.02
CA ILE A 35 -7.98 3.53 -2.80
C ILE A 35 -8.57 2.54 -3.78
N LEU A 36 -9.88 2.35 -3.72
CA LEU A 36 -10.60 1.48 -4.64
C LEU A 36 -10.77 2.13 -6.01
N PRO A 37 -10.75 1.33 -7.10
CA PRO A 37 -11.03 1.85 -8.42
C PRO A 37 -12.40 2.54 -8.49
N ALA A 38 -12.47 3.69 -9.14
CA ALA A 38 -13.71 4.46 -9.30
C ALA A 38 -14.81 3.67 -10.02
N ALA A 39 -14.43 2.80 -10.96
CA ALA A 39 -15.33 1.97 -11.73
C ALA A 39 -15.85 0.74 -10.98
N LEU A 40 -15.27 0.40 -9.83
CA LEU A 40 -15.70 -0.75 -9.03
C LEU A 40 -17.11 -0.53 -8.50
N ARG A 41 -18.03 -1.46 -8.79
CA ARG A 41 -19.40 -1.41 -8.31
C ARG A 41 -19.54 -2.17 -7.01
N LEU A 42 -20.00 -1.47 -5.97
CA LEU A 42 -20.29 -2.06 -4.67
C LEU A 42 -21.73 -1.76 -4.27
N PRO A 43 -22.35 -2.65 -3.47
CA PRO A 43 -23.70 -2.42 -2.98
C PRO A 43 -23.78 -1.14 -2.16
N ALA A 44 -24.67 -0.23 -2.55
CA ALA A 44 -24.90 1.04 -1.87
C ALA A 44 -26.38 1.35 -1.71
N CYS A 45 -26.72 2.08 -0.66
CA CYS A 45 -28.08 2.53 -0.38
C CYS A 45 -28.29 3.95 -0.91
N ARG A 46 -29.29 4.14 -1.76
CA ARG A 46 -29.63 5.47 -2.29
C ARG A 46 -30.21 6.39 -1.23
N ARG A 47 -30.82 5.83 -0.17
CA ARG A 47 -31.49 6.61 0.86
C ARG A 47 -30.54 7.17 1.90
N CYS A 48 -29.76 6.32 2.56
CA CYS A 48 -28.88 6.70 3.67
C CYS A 48 -27.40 6.81 3.27
N LYS A 49 -27.06 6.56 1.99
CA LYS A 49 -25.68 6.58 1.47
C LYS A 49 -24.76 5.50 2.05
N TYR A 50 -25.31 4.50 2.75
CA TYR A 50 -24.54 3.35 3.18
C TYR A 50 -23.90 2.65 1.98
N GLU A 51 -22.65 2.26 2.13
CA GLU A 51 -21.92 1.41 1.16
C GLU A 51 -21.33 0.20 1.88
N SER A 52 -21.40 -0.95 1.21
CA SER A 52 -20.75 -2.17 1.69
C SER A 52 -19.26 -2.14 1.31
N LEU A 53 -18.43 -1.61 2.22
CA LEU A 53 -16.97 -1.54 2.08
C LEU A 53 -16.25 -2.65 2.88
N GLY A 54 -16.96 -3.67 3.32
CA GLY A 54 -16.38 -4.80 4.04
C GLY A 54 -15.39 -5.57 3.16
N LEU A 55 -14.27 -6.00 3.74
CA LEU A 55 -13.24 -6.79 3.03
C LEU A 55 -13.82 -8.09 2.46
N ASP A 56 -14.81 -8.68 3.13
CA ASP A 56 -15.49 -9.90 2.67
C ASP A 56 -16.31 -9.69 1.37
N ALA A 57 -16.71 -8.45 1.09
CA ALA A 57 -17.43 -8.08 -0.12
C ALA A 57 -16.51 -7.77 -1.31
N LEU A 58 -15.19 -7.70 -1.08
CA LEU A 58 -14.20 -7.33 -2.08
C LEU A 58 -13.42 -8.56 -2.56
N PRO A 59 -13.14 -8.65 -3.87
CA PRO A 59 -12.30 -9.73 -4.40
C PRO A 59 -10.90 -9.67 -3.78
N ARG A 60 -10.45 -10.78 -3.18
CA ARG A 60 -9.14 -10.87 -2.58
C ARG A 60 -8.00 -10.56 -3.56
N ALA A 61 -8.13 -11.02 -4.80
CA ALA A 61 -7.16 -10.75 -5.86
C ALA A 61 -7.02 -9.24 -6.15
N LEU A 62 -8.13 -8.49 -6.11
CA LEU A 62 -8.11 -7.04 -6.25
C LEU A 62 -7.36 -6.37 -5.09
N LEU A 63 -7.67 -6.77 -3.86
CA LEU A 63 -7.01 -6.22 -2.66
C LEU A 63 -5.50 -6.49 -2.67
N GLU A 64 -5.09 -7.70 -3.03
CA GLU A 64 -3.67 -8.05 -3.16
C GLU A 64 -2.97 -7.24 -4.25
N SER A 65 -3.61 -7.06 -5.40
CA SER A 65 -3.08 -6.25 -6.50
C SER A 65 -2.90 -4.79 -6.09
N LEU A 66 -3.90 -4.20 -5.46
CA LEU A 66 -3.85 -2.82 -4.96
C LEU A 66 -2.79 -2.65 -3.86
N TYR A 67 -2.67 -3.63 -2.97
CA TYR A 67 -1.66 -3.62 -1.91
C TYR A 67 -0.23 -3.64 -2.48
N ARG A 68 0.04 -4.53 -3.44
CA ARG A 68 1.34 -4.60 -4.13
C ARG A 68 1.68 -3.30 -4.85
N ALA A 69 0.72 -2.72 -5.55
CA ALA A 69 0.89 -1.43 -6.21
C ALA A 69 1.19 -0.31 -5.20
N ASN A 70 0.51 -0.31 -4.06
CA ASN A 70 0.75 0.66 -2.98
C ASN A 70 2.16 0.53 -2.39
N LEU A 71 2.63 -0.69 -2.13
CA LEU A 71 4.00 -0.92 -1.64
C LEU A 71 5.05 -0.41 -2.63
N ARG A 72 4.86 -0.68 -3.92
CA ARG A 72 5.77 -0.22 -4.97
C ARG A 72 5.81 1.31 -5.07
N GLU A 73 4.67 1.95 -5.08
CA GLU A 73 4.58 3.41 -5.14
C GLU A 73 5.27 4.07 -3.95
N ARG A 74 5.01 3.60 -2.73
CA ARG A 74 5.67 4.09 -1.51
C ARG A 74 7.17 3.90 -1.55
N ALA A 75 7.64 2.74 -1.98
CA ALA A 75 9.08 2.49 -2.14
C ALA A 75 9.71 3.42 -3.17
N THR A 76 9.08 3.62 -4.31
CA THR A 76 9.58 4.51 -5.37
C THR A 76 9.71 5.95 -4.89
N VAL A 77 8.71 6.46 -4.18
CA VAL A 77 8.74 7.81 -3.60
C VAL A 77 9.85 7.94 -2.55
N ALA A 78 9.98 6.95 -1.65
CA ALA A 78 11.01 6.96 -0.62
C ALA A 78 12.42 6.90 -1.22
N ILE A 79 12.65 6.03 -2.19
CA ILE A 79 13.93 5.91 -2.89
C ILE A 79 14.31 7.22 -3.58
N ALA A 80 13.37 7.88 -4.28
CA ALA A 80 13.62 9.15 -4.93
C ALA A 80 14.11 10.22 -3.93
N ARG A 81 13.47 10.31 -2.76
CA ARG A 81 13.89 11.23 -1.70
C ARG A 81 15.27 10.91 -1.13
N ILE A 82 15.56 9.65 -0.87
CA ILE A 82 16.88 9.22 -0.37
C ILE A 82 17.96 9.53 -1.39
N GLN A 83 17.68 9.34 -2.68
CA GLN A 83 18.64 9.60 -3.76
C GLN A 83 18.94 11.09 -4.00
N GLU A 84 18.18 11.99 -3.43
CA GLU A 84 18.56 13.42 -3.40
C GLU A 84 19.84 13.65 -2.58
N CYS A 85 20.13 12.80 -1.59
CA CYS A 85 21.26 12.91 -0.68
C CYS A 85 22.30 11.80 -0.83
N ARG A 86 21.93 10.65 -1.37
CA ARG A 86 22.75 9.42 -1.42
C ARG A 86 22.64 8.74 -2.79
N SER A 87 23.73 8.15 -3.25
CA SER A 87 23.71 7.33 -4.46
C SER A 87 22.92 6.04 -4.25
N GLN A 88 22.39 5.48 -5.34
CA GLN A 88 21.70 4.20 -5.30
C GLN A 88 22.53 3.09 -4.65
N ARG A 89 23.78 2.95 -5.10
CA ARG A 89 24.69 1.91 -4.58
C ARG A 89 24.93 2.05 -3.07
N ARG A 90 25.09 3.27 -2.59
CA ARG A 90 25.30 3.55 -1.17
C ARG A 90 24.06 3.22 -0.35
N THR A 91 22.87 3.51 -0.87
CA THR A 91 21.60 3.13 -0.25
C THR A 91 21.44 1.61 -0.20
N GLU A 92 21.75 0.89 -1.28
CA GLU A 92 21.69 -0.57 -1.32
C GLU A 92 22.60 -1.21 -0.28
N LEU A 93 23.83 -0.71 -0.13
CA LEU A 93 24.77 -1.18 0.89
C LEU A 93 24.25 -0.92 2.31
N LEU A 94 23.70 0.28 2.54
CA LEU A 94 23.22 0.72 3.84
C LEU A 94 22.10 -0.19 4.38
N VAL A 95 21.18 -0.59 3.53
CA VAL A 95 20.04 -1.44 3.90
C VAL A 95 20.26 -2.92 3.53
N SER A 96 21.50 -3.31 3.26
CA SER A 96 21.90 -4.69 2.94
C SER A 96 21.17 -5.29 1.73
N LEU A 97 20.92 -4.49 0.71
CA LEU A 97 20.33 -4.94 -0.54
C LEU A 97 21.41 -5.37 -1.54
N SER A 98 21.06 -6.31 -2.41
CA SER A 98 21.92 -6.71 -3.53
C SER A 98 22.09 -5.55 -4.52
N GLN A 99 23.23 -5.54 -5.20
CA GLN A 99 23.51 -4.55 -6.24
C GLN A 99 22.44 -4.57 -7.34
N GLY A 100 21.94 -3.38 -7.68
CA GLY A 100 20.92 -3.21 -8.71
C GLY A 100 19.48 -3.52 -8.24
N TYR A 101 19.28 -3.87 -6.98
CA TYR A 101 17.95 -4.17 -6.45
C TYR A 101 17.00 -2.97 -6.61
N LEU A 102 17.44 -1.76 -6.25
CA LEU A 102 16.61 -0.55 -6.36
C LEU A 102 16.27 -0.22 -7.81
N SER A 103 17.18 -0.48 -8.76
CA SER A 103 16.88 -0.34 -10.20
C SER A 103 15.79 -1.29 -10.66
N ARG A 104 15.86 -2.56 -10.26
CA ARG A 104 14.83 -3.56 -10.58
C ARG A 104 13.48 -3.19 -9.97
N LEU A 105 13.49 -2.68 -8.75
CA LEU A 105 12.29 -2.23 -8.07
C LEU A 105 11.64 -1.05 -8.79
N LYS A 106 12.42 -0.06 -9.23
CA LYS A 106 11.94 1.07 -10.03
C LYS A 106 11.40 0.63 -11.40
N ALA A 107 12.05 -0.34 -12.04
CA ALA A 107 11.60 -0.90 -13.32
C ALA A 107 10.32 -1.75 -13.20
N GLY A 108 9.91 -2.09 -11.98
CA GLY A 108 8.74 -2.91 -11.72
C GLY A 108 8.97 -4.41 -11.80
N ASP A 109 10.23 -4.85 -11.89
CA ASP A 109 10.63 -6.26 -11.97
C ASP A 109 10.60 -6.95 -10.60
N SER A 110 10.42 -6.19 -9.52
CA SER A 110 10.38 -6.69 -8.16
C SER A 110 9.32 -5.96 -7.35
N ILE A 111 8.72 -6.66 -6.40
CA ILE A 111 7.76 -6.08 -5.45
C ILE A 111 8.43 -6.08 -4.07
N PRO A 112 8.60 -4.91 -3.44
CA PRO A 112 9.23 -4.82 -2.14
C PRO A 112 8.34 -5.42 -1.06
N GLY A 113 8.94 -6.06 -0.07
CA GLY A 113 8.24 -6.43 1.16
C GLY A 113 7.88 -5.22 2.01
N ALA A 114 6.80 -5.30 2.77
CA ALA A 114 6.36 -4.21 3.64
C ALA A 114 7.44 -3.73 4.64
N PRO A 115 8.26 -4.61 5.27
CA PRO A 115 9.32 -4.16 6.16
C PRO A 115 10.35 -3.27 5.46
N LEU A 116 10.75 -3.61 4.24
CA LEU A 116 11.67 -2.78 3.47
C LEU A 116 11.04 -1.43 3.11
N VAL A 117 9.77 -1.41 2.72
CA VAL A 117 9.05 -0.16 2.43
C VAL A 117 9.00 0.74 3.67
N CYS A 118 8.72 0.18 4.84
CA CYS A 118 8.72 0.93 6.10
C CYS A 118 10.10 1.51 6.41
N LEU A 119 11.16 0.73 6.25
CA LEU A 119 12.54 1.20 6.47
C LEU A 119 12.90 2.35 5.52
N LEU A 120 12.63 2.18 4.23
CA LEU A 120 12.90 3.22 3.23
C LEU A 120 12.09 4.49 3.50
N ALA A 121 10.84 4.36 3.91
CA ALA A 121 10.00 5.50 4.26
C ALA A 121 10.53 6.27 5.48
N LEU A 122 11.00 5.56 6.52
CA LEU A 122 11.62 6.17 7.70
C LEU A 122 12.90 6.91 7.33
N LEU A 123 13.78 6.29 6.53
CA LEU A 123 15.03 6.93 6.09
C LEU A 123 14.77 8.15 5.20
N ALA A 124 13.72 8.12 4.38
CA ALA A 124 13.33 9.26 3.55
C ALA A 124 12.76 10.42 4.36
N ALA A 125 12.01 10.12 5.44
CA ALA A 125 11.42 11.12 6.32
C ALA A 125 12.44 11.68 7.34
N HIS A 126 13.44 10.89 7.71
CA HIS A 126 14.45 11.18 8.74
C HIS A 126 15.85 10.95 8.20
N PRO A 127 16.39 11.86 7.37
CA PRO A 127 17.72 11.70 6.78
C PRO A 127 18.85 11.54 7.81
N GLU A 128 18.68 12.07 9.00
CA GLU A 128 19.62 11.90 10.14
C GLU A 128 19.83 10.44 10.53
N LEU A 129 18.82 9.59 10.39
CA LEU A 129 18.93 8.17 10.68
C LEU A 129 19.86 7.42 9.71
N ILE A 130 20.11 7.97 8.55
CA ILE A 130 21.06 7.39 7.59
C ILE A 130 22.47 7.36 8.20
N GLY A 131 22.89 8.44 8.83
CA GLY A 131 24.17 8.51 9.57
C GLY A 131 24.24 7.52 10.72
N GLU A 132 23.17 7.45 11.52
CA GLU A 132 23.09 6.49 12.63
C GLU A 132 23.18 5.04 12.14
N LEU A 133 22.54 4.72 11.02
CA LEU A 133 22.61 3.39 10.44
C LEU A 133 23.99 3.07 9.85
N GLU A 134 24.66 4.05 9.23
CA GLU A 134 26.06 3.92 8.79
C GLU A 134 26.98 3.60 9.97
N ASP A 135 26.84 4.33 11.10
CA ASP A 135 27.60 4.10 12.32
C ASP A 135 27.30 2.73 12.93
N TYR A 136 26.04 2.32 12.96
CA TYR A 136 25.63 0.99 13.45
C TYR A 136 26.39 -0.15 12.76
N TRP A 137 26.55 -0.09 11.45
CA TRP A 137 27.26 -1.13 10.71
C TRP A 137 28.78 -1.12 10.91
N THR A 138 29.34 -0.01 11.34
CA THR A 138 30.78 0.12 11.60
C THR A 138 31.18 -0.26 13.04
N MET A 139 30.23 -0.22 13.97
CA MET A 139 30.44 -0.65 15.34
C MET A 139 30.35 -2.17 15.48
N PRO A 140 31.25 -2.81 16.24
CA PRO A 140 31.09 -4.21 16.56
C PRO A 140 29.84 -4.40 17.43
N PRO A 141 29.14 -5.55 17.29
CA PRO A 141 28.02 -5.83 18.19
C PRO A 141 28.54 -5.87 19.65
N ASP A 142 27.80 -5.25 20.54
CA ASP A 142 28.10 -5.33 21.98
C ASP A 142 27.97 -6.80 22.38
N LEU A 143 29.08 -7.35 22.90
CA LEU A 143 29.17 -8.71 23.40
C LEU A 143 28.60 -8.82 24.81
#